data_cf0170279f1f262d97fd6ebf60947c2a
#
_entry.id   cf0170279f1f262d97fd6ebf60947c2a
#
_cell.length_a   1.000
_cell.length_b   1.000
_cell.length_c   1.000
_cell.angle_alpha   90.00
_cell.angle_beta   90.00
_cell.angle_gamma   90.00
#
_symmetry.space_group_name_H-M   'P 1'
#
loop_
_entity.id
_entity.type
_entity.pdbx_description
1 polymer ?
#
loop_
_entity_poly.entity_id
_entity_poly.type
_entity_poly.pdbx_seq_one_letter_code
_entity_poly.pdbx_strand_id
1 'polypeptide(L)'
;MKVMFSAFSLTLVALAGCPTAALAGGVMGADASHCASGRGPAIQVNVSDLKDRTGLLRLELYPANDKDFMRPDMDLLAEGKIFRRVTVDAPNAGPVSLCIRVPHPGRYAL
;
A
#
# COMPACT_ATOMS: atom_id res chain seq x y z
N MET A 1 39.25 -13.39 58.09
CA MET A 1 38.81 -12.46 57.01
C MET A 1 37.81 -13.15 56.17
N LYS A 2 36.57 -12.74 56.27
CA LYS A 2 35.52 -13.26 55.38
C LYS A 2 35.40 -12.33 54.19
N VAL A 3 35.69 -12.86 53.02
CA VAL A 3 35.49 -12.15 51.78
C VAL A 3 34.08 -12.49 51.30
N MET A 4 33.18 -11.56 51.37
CA MET A 4 31.86 -11.71 50.80
C MET A 4 31.92 -11.37 49.34
N PHE A 5 31.75 -12.37 48.47
CA PHE A 5 31.50 -12.14 47.05
C PHE A 5 30.02 -11.95 46.87
N SER A 6 29.62 -10.73 46.63
CA SER A 6 28.27 -10.43 46.20
C SER A 6 28.17 -10.72 44.70
N ALA A 7 27.55 -11.82 44.38
CA ALA A 7 27.26 -12.11 43.00
C ALA A 7 26.09 -11.21 42.50
N PHE A 8 26.43 -10.19 41.78
CA PHE A 8 25.41 -9.45 41.04
C PHE A 8 24.97 -10.30 39.87
N SER A 9 23.81 -10.88 40.01
CA SER A 9 23.14 -11.55 38.91
C SER A 9 22.54 -10.46 38.02
N LEU A 10 23.20 -10.17 36.91
CA LEU A 10 22.66 -9.30 35.89
C LEU A 10 21.61 -10.11 35.13
N THR A 11 20.37 -9.94 35.50
CA THR A 11 19.27 -10.48 34.70
C THR A 11 19.16 -9.61 33.46
N LEU A 12 19.69 -10.11 32.36
CA LEU A 12 19.49 -9.53 31.06
C LEU A 12 18.03 -9.82 30.66
N VAL A 13 17.17 -8.87 30.89
CA VAL A 13 15.84 -8.94 30.33
C VAL A 13 16.00 -8.64 28.82
N ALA A 14 16.11 -9.69 28.05
CA ALA A 14 15.96 -9.57 26.61
C ALA A 14 14.51 -9.16 26.36
N LEU A 15 14.29 -7.89 26.13
CA LEU A 15 13.08 -7.45 25.46
C LEU A 15 13.16 -8.03 24.06
N ALA A 16 12.58 -9.20 23.89
CA ALA A 16 12.19 -9.65 22.57
C ALA A 16 11.15 -8.66 22.08
N GLY A 17 11.59 -7.64 21.32
CA GLY A 17 10.70 -6.83 20.59
C GLY A 17 9.89 -7.76 19.71
N CYS A 18 8.62 -7.93 20.03
CA CYS A 18 7.71 -8.52 19.05
C CYS A 18 7.89 -7.72 17.79
N PRO A 19 8.37 -8.30 16.68
CA PRO A 19 8.14 -7.67 15.41
C PRO A 19 6.64 -7.46 15.37
N THR A 20 6.22 -6.24 15.37
CA THR A 20 4.86 -5.90 15.05
C THR A 20 4.56 -6.70 13.83
N ALA A 21 3.74 -7.69 14.07
CA ALA A 21 3.45 -8.71 13.12
C ALA A 21 3.31 -8.03 11.81
N ALA A 22 4.14 -8.44 10.94
CA ALA A 22 4.21 -8.00 9.62
C ALA A 22 2.79 -7.63 9.25
N LEU A 23 2.60 -6.42 9.10
CA LEU A 23 1.35 -5.92 8.72
C LEU A 23 1.04 -6.64 7.43
N ALA A 24 0.40 -7.78 7.64
CA ALA A 24 -0.25 -8.45 6.56
C ALA A 24 -1.07 -7.35 5.92
N GLY A 25 -0.72 -6.92 4.77
CA GLY A 25 -1.39 -5.84 4.13
C GLY A 25 -0.60 -4.55 4.02
N GLY A 26 0.70 -4.64 3.86
CA GLY A 26 1.46 -3.55 3.27
C GLY A 26 0.79 -3.10 1.98
N VAL A 27 0.91 -1.83 1.69
CA VAL A 27 0.40 -1.25 0.45
C VAL A 27 1.13 -1.86 -0.73
N MET A 28 0.39 -2.31 -1.73
CA MET A 28 0.91 -3.03 -2.89
C MET A 28 0.93 -2.16 -4.14
N GLY A 29 1.72 -2.60 -5.11
CA GLY A 29 1.81 -2.04 -6.45
C GLY A 29 3.03 -1.17 -6.68
N ALA A 30 3.23 -0.78 -7.92
CA ALA A 30 4.40 0.00 -8.34
C ALA A 30 4.50 1.37 -7.65
N ASP A 31 3.38 1.93 -7.21
CA ASP A 31 3.31 3.24 -6.57
C ASP A 31 3.27 3.16 -5.03
N ALA A 32 3.46 1.98 -4.44
CA ALA A 32 3.31 1.76 -3.01
C ALA A 32 4.10 2.74 -2.14
N SER A 33 5.30 3.08 -2.53
CA SER A 33 6.16 4.01 -1.80
C SER A 33 5.59 5.43 -1.69
N HIS A 34 4.76 5.85 -2.63
CA HIS A 34 4.13 7.16 -2.62
C HIS A 34 3.10 7.30 -1.50
N CYS A 35 2.43 6.22 -1.14
CA CYS A 35 1.51 6.19 0.00
C CYS A 35 2.24 6.00 1.33
N ALA A 36 3.29 5.18 1.35
CA ALA A 36 4.00 4.83 2.57
C ALA A 36 4.88 5.96 3.12
N SER A 37 5.48 6.77 2.26
CA SER A 37 6.49 7.76 2.63
C SER A 37 6.10 9.21 2.37
N GLY A 38 4.87 9.46 1.92
CA GLY A 38 4.42 10.81 1.57
C GLY A 38 5.18 11.43 0.39
N ARG A 39 5.68 10.62 -0.51
CA ARG A 39 6.45 11.06 -1.70
C ARG A 39 5.56 11.60 -2.80
N GLY A 40 4.89 12.67 -2.52
CA GLY A 40 3.99 13.30 -3.46
C GLY A 40 2.54 12.81 -3.35
N PRO A 41 1.63 13.40 -4.11
CA PRO A 41 0.21 13.08 -4.00
C PRO A 41 -0.07 11.67 -4.52
N ALA A 42 -0.84 10.92 -3.74
CA ALA A 42 -1.24 9.56 -4.07
C ALA A 42 -2.57 9.23 -3.39
N ILE A 43 -3.24 8.21 -3.91
CA ILE A 43 -4.49 7.69 -3.36
C ILE A 43 -4.23 6.26 -2.91
N GLN A 44 -4.53 5.98 -1.66
CA GLN A 44 -4.54 4.63 -1.13
C GLN A 44 -5.96 4.08 -1.16
N VAL A 45 -6.12 2.91 -1.75
CA VAL A 45 -7.40 2.22 -1.83
C VAL A 45 -7.33 0.95 -1.00
N ASN A 46 -8.19 0.85 0.00
CA ASN A 46 -8.35 -0.34 0.81
C ASN A 46 -9.52 -1.15 0.25
N VAL A 47 -9.23 -2.36 -0.20
CA VAL A 47 -10.25 -3.26 -0.78
C VAL A 47 -10.77 -4.17 0.33
N SER A 48 -12.07 -4.07 0.61
CA SER A 48 -12.76 -4.93 1.56
C SER A 48 -13.65 -5.95 0.84
N ASP A 49 -13.94 -7.04 1.54
CA ASP A 49 -14.85 -8.09 1.08
C ASP A 49 -14.45 -8.74 -0.26
N LEU A 50 -13.17 -8.84 -0.50
CA LEU A 50 -12.67 -9.51 -1.69
C LEU A 50 -12.96 -11.02 -1.58
N LYS A 51 -13.91 -11.48 -2.37
CA LYS A 51 -14.41 -12.87 -2.32
C LYS A 51 -13.53 -13.85 -3.09
N ASP A 52 -13.13 -13.46 -4.28
CA ASP A 52 -12.26 -14.24 -5.13
C ASP A 52 -10.84 -13.71 -5.05
N ARG A 53 -9.92 -14.56 -4.62
CA ARG A 53 -8.52 -14.20 -4.43
C ARG A 53 -7.62 -14.83 -5.47
N THR A 54 -8.12 -14.98 -6.67
CA THR A 54 -7.37 -15.44 -7.83
C THR A 54 -7.26 -14.36 -8.89
N GLY A 55 -6.20 -14.40 -9.69
CA GLY A 55 -5.99 -13.48 -10.77
C GLY A 55 -5.43 -12.13 -10.33
N LEU A 56 -5.72 -11.11 -11.11
CA LEU A 56 -5.14 -9.77 -10.98
C LEU A 56 -6.16 -8.77 -10.43
N LEU A 57 -5.66 -7.85 -9.61
CA LEU A 57 -6.36 -6.64 -9.20
C LEU A 57 -5.80 -5.47 -9.99
N ARG A 58 -6.68 -4.70 -10.60
CA ARG A 58 -6.33 -3.50 -11.34
C ARG A 58 -6.99 -2.28 -10.71
N LEU A 59 -6.17 -1.30 -10.41
CA LEU A 59 -6.64 0.02 -9.98
C LEU A 59 -6.35 0.99 -11.11
N GLU A 60 -7.39 1.64 -11.59
CA GLU A 60 -7.29 2.55 -12.73
C GLU A 60 -7.75 3.95 -12.35
N LEU A 61 -6.98 4.94 -12.77
CA LEU A 61 -7.22 6.35 -12.51
C LEU A 61 -7.69 7.03 -13.79
N TYR A 62 -8.79 7.74 -13.69
CA TYR A 62 -9.43 8.47 -14.78
C TYR A 62 -9.68 9.93 -14.42
N PRO A 63 -9.89 10.80 -15.42
CA PRO A 63 -10.44 12.12 -15.16
C PRO A 63 -11.77 12.04 -14.39
N ALA A 64 -12.03 13.00 -13.52
CA ALA A 64 -13.22 13.01 -12.67
C ALA A 64 -14.46 13.53 -13.41
N ASN A 65 -14.82 12.89 -14.50
CA ASN A 65 -16.06 13.19 -15.23
C ASN A 65 -16.60 11.94 -15.92
N ASP A 66 -17.90 11.86 -16.08
CA ASP A 66 -18.58 10.70 -16.62
C ASP A 66 -18.24 10.43 -18.09
N LYS A 67 -17.92 11.47 -18.82
CA LYS A 67 -17.60 11.36 -20.24
C LYS A 67 -16.29 10.59 -20.49
N ASP A 68 -15.30 10.79 -19.63
CA ASP A 68 -13.97 10.19 -19.77
C ASP A 68 -13.83 8.89 -18.96
N PHE A 69 -14.69 8.68 -17.98
CA PHE A 69 -14.62 7.48 -17.15
C PHE A 69 -14.82 6.21 -17.99
N MET A 70 -13.92 5.25 -17.81
CA MET A 70 -13.91 3.97 -18.54
C MET A 70 -13.61 4.07 -20.04
N ARG A 71 -13.20 5.21 -20.53
CA ARG A 71 -12.71 5.30 -21.91
C ARG A 71 -11.41 4.51 -22.09
N PRO A 72 -11.12 4.03 -23.30
CA PRO A 72 -9.85 3.35 -23.57
C PRO A 72 -8.64 4.20 -23.13
N ASP A 73 -7.70 3.57 -22.47
CA ASP A 73 -6.49 4.23 -21.96
C ASP A 73 -5.69 4.94 -23.07
N MET A 74 -5.57 4.31 -24.21
CA MET A 74 -4.84 4.88 -25.34
C MET A 74 -5.47 6.17 -25.87
N ASP A 75 -6.80 6.23 -25.86
CA ASP A 75 -7.52 7.43 -26.30
C ASP A 75 -7.31 8.58 -25.31
N LEU A 76 -7.41 8.29 -24.01
CA LEU A 76 -7.15 9.29 -22.96
C LEU A 76 -5.75 9.84 -23.04
N LEU A 77 -4.76 8.97 -23.16
CA LEU A 77 -3.36 9.36 -23.25
C LEU A 77 -3.06 10.17 -24.52
N ALA A 78 -3.66 9.78 -25.65
CA ALA A 78 -3.51 10.52 -26.90
C ALA A 78 -4.09 11.94 -26.83
N GLU A 79 -5.13 12.14 -26.02
CA GLU A 79 -5.74 13.44 -25.79
C GLU A 79 -5.04 14.25 -24.67
N GLY A 80 -3.95 13.75 -24.10
CA GLY A 80 -3.25 14.38 -22.99
C GLY A 80 -4.01 14.37 -21.67
N LYS A 81 -5.01 13.51 -21.56
CA LYS A 81 -5.78 13.32 -20.33
C LYS A 81 -5.10 12.34 -19.38
N ILE A 82 -5.45 12.43 -18.11
CA ILE A 82 -4.88 11.52 -17.13
C ILE A 82 -5.43 10.11 -17.30
N PHE A 83 -4.52 9.16 -17.26
CA PHE A 83 -4.80 7.74 -17.08
C PHE A 83 -3.61 7.09 -16.39
N ARG A 84 -3.89 6.23 -15.41
CA ARG A 84 -2.86 5.40 -14.79
C ARG A 84 -3.47 4.08 -14.35
N ARG A 85 -2.69 3.03 -14.46
CA ARG A 85 -3.07 1.68 -14.02
C ARG A 85 -2.01 1.11 -13.11
N VAL A 86 -2.45 0.56 -11.99
CA VAL A 86 -1.64 -0.27 -11.11
C VAL A 86 -2.25 -1.67 -11.11
N THR A 87 -1.42 -2.67 -11.36
CA THR A 87 -1.84 -4.07 -11.42
C THR A 87 -1.04 -4.89 -10.43
N VAL A 88 -1.70 -5.70 -9.64
CA VAL A 88 -1.07 -6.61 -8.66
C VAL A 88 -1.75 -7.96 -8.71
N ASP A 89 -1.03 -9.00 -8.30
CA ASP A 89 -1.64 -10.30 -8.03
C ASP A 89 -2.53 -10.21 -6.80
N ALA A 90 -3.70 -10.83 -6.85
CA ALA A 90 -4.59 -10.90 -5.70
C ALA A 90 -3.93 -11.73 -4.59
N PRO A 91 -3.74 -11.19 -3.38
CA PRO A 91 -3.18 -11.95 -2.26
C PRO A 91 -4.15 -13.07 -1.84
N ASN A 92 -3.60 -14.20 -1.45
CA ASN A 92 -4.38 -15.35 -1.00
C ASN A 92 -5.22 -15.09 0.24
N ALA A 93 -4.75 -14.20 1.10
CA ALA A 93 -5.41 -13.87 2.36
C ALA A 93 -4.96 -12.50 2.87
N GLY A 94 -5.66 -11.99 3.85
CA GLY A 94 -5.31 -10.76 4.54
C GLY A 94 -5.87 -9.49 3.89
N PRO A 95 -5.59 -8.34 4.50
CA PRO A 95 -6.00 -7.05 3.97
C PRO A 95 -5.38 -6.76 2.61
N VAL A 96 -6.11 -6.04 1.78
CA VAL A 96 -5.67 -5.62 0.46
C VAL A 96 -5.69 -4.09 0.39
N SER A 97 -4.53 -3.51 0.14
CA SER A 97 -4.39 -2.07 -0.08
C SER A 97 -3.51 -1.83 -1.29
N LEU A 98 -3.94 -0.93 -2.15
CA LEU A 98 -3.21 -0.49 -3.32
C LEU A 98 -2.95 1.01 -3.23
N CYS A 99 -1.86 1.44 -3.84
CA CYS A 99 -1.53 2.84 -3.97
C CYS A 99 -1.44 3.21 -5.44
N ILE A 100 -1.99 4.35 -5.79
CA ILE A 100 -1.83 4.93 -7.12
C ILE A 100 -1.42 6.39 -6.97
N ARG A 101 -0.32 6.76 -7.61
CA ARG A 101 0.09 8.15 -7.60
C ARG A 101 -0.76 8.98 -8.53
N VAL A 102 -0.93 10.24 -8.17
CA VAL A 102 -1.63 11.23 -8.99
C VAL A 102 -0.68 12.38 -9.31
N PRO A 103 -0.84 13.09 -10.44
CA PRO A 103 0.10 14.12 -10.87
C PRO A 103 0.07 15.36 -9.97
N HIS A 104 -1.06 15.63 -9.36
CA HIS A 104 -1.27 16.76 -8.45
C HIS A 104 -2.50 16.50 -7.58
N PRO A 105 -2.63 17.17 -6.42
CA PRO A 105 -3.86 17.10 -5.65
C PRO A 105 -5.07 17.54 -6.48
N GLY A 106 -6.16 16.80 -6.39
CA GLY A 106 -7.34 17.09 -7.19
C GLY A 106 -8.41 16.01 -7.06
N ARG A 107 -9.35 16.04 -7.97
CA ARG A 107 -10.43 15.05 -8.05
C ARG A 107 -10.18 14.10 -9.21
N TYR A 108 -10.40 12.83 -8.94
CA TYR A 108 -10.19 11.75 -9.90
C TYR A 108 -11.30 10.71 -9.76
N ALA A 109 -11.49 9.91 -10.80
CA ALA A 109 -12.33 8.72 -10.75
C ALA A 109 -11.44 7.46 -10.69
N LEU A 110 -11.85 6.48 -9.93
CA LEU A 110 -11.18 5.19 -9.78
C LEU A 110 -12.13 4.06 -10.10
#